data_9422f7c7263bab401ceed0c78a96c26e
#
_entry.id   9422f7c7263bab401ceed0c78a96c26e
#
_cell.length_a   1.000
_cell.length_b   1.000
_cell.length_c   1.000
_cell.angle_alpha   90.00
_cell.angle_beta   90.00
_cell.angle_gamma   90.00
#
_symmetry.space_group_name_H-M   'P 1'
#
loop_
_entity.id
_entity.type
_entity.pdbx_description
1 polymer ?
#
loop_
_entity_poly.entity_id
_entity_poly.type
_entity_poly.pdbx_seq_one_letter_code
_entity_poly.pdbx_strand_id
1 'polypeptide(L)'
;MSKVYEHGGSRLQVLADVDLELGAGEMVAIVGASGVGKSTLLHVLGTLDLPSSGSVQINGEEITEMSPSRLAAFRNREIGFVFQFHHLLPEFTALENVMMPALIARMERPLAERKAKHILSEVGLAARLTHKPSELSGGEQQRVALARAMVLEPSLLLADEPTGNLDSRTSGEIHELFVRLNREHGSTLLVVTHNPELAQMMPRQLRMVDGGRLEPVEA
;
A
#
# COMPACT_ATOMS: atom_id res chain seq x y z
N MET A 1 -5.75 -13.54 -13.19
CA MET A 1 -4.85 -14.29 -12.27
C MET A 1 -5.63 -15.00 -11.18
N SER A 2 -5.11 -16.13 -10.64
CA SER A 2 -5.75 -16.87 -9.55
C SER A 2 -4.78 -17.17 -8.41
N LYS A 3 -5.29 -17.31 -7.18
CA LYS A 3 -4.50 -17.69 -6.00
C LYS A 3 -5.17 -18.80 -5.21
N VAL A 4 -4.40 -19.86 -4.98
CA VAL A 4 -4.81 -21.05 -4.20
C VAL A 4 -3.78 -21.25 -3.09
N TYR A 5 -4.25 -21.47 -1.88
CA TYR A 5 -3.42 -21.90 -0.76
C TYR A 5 -3.65 -23.39 -0.50
N GLU A 6 -2.57 -24.11 -0.24
CA GLU A 6 -2.61 -25.53 0.12
C GLU A 6 -2.16 -25.67 1.58
N HIS A 7 -3.03 -26.23 2.40
CA HIS A 7 -2.71 -26.50 3.79
C HIS A 7 -3.32 -27.82 4.25
N GLY A 8 -2.50 -28.74 4.77
CA GLY A 8 -2.96 -30.01 5.32
C GLY A 8 -3.76 -30.89 4.35
N GLY A 9 -3.46 -30.82 3.05
CA GLY A 9 -4.19 -31.57 2.01
C GLY A 9 -5.50 -30.91 1.53
N SER A 10 -5.88 -29.79 2.11
CA SER A 10 -7.01 -28.97 1.66
C SER A 10 -6.52 -27.87 0.74
N ARG A 11 -7.28 -27.60 -0.33
CA ARG A 11 -7.05 -26.49 -1.28
C ARG A 11 -8.08 -25.40 -1.01
N LEU A 12 -7.63 -24.20 -0.73
CA LEU A 12 -8.47 -23.00 -0.60
C LEU A 12 -8.17 -22.05 -1.75
N GLN A 13 -9.09 -21.94 -2.70
CA GLN A 13 -9.02 -20.91 -3.73
C GLN A 13 -9.55 -19.61 -3.17
N VAL A 14 -8.68 -18.60 -3.08
CA VAL A 14 -9.01 -17.28 -2.53
C VAL A 14 -9.27 -16.28 -3.65
N LEU A 15 -8.52 -16.36 -4.75
CA LEU A 15 -8.74 -15.56 -5.95
C LEU A 15 -8.99 -16.47 -7.13
N ALA A 16 -10.08 -16.28 -7.87
CA ALA A 16 -10.46 -17.02 -9.05
C ALA A 16 -10.60 -16.09 -10.24
N ASP A 17 -9.71 -16.24 -11.21
CA ASP A 17 -9.72 -15.53 -12.51
C ASP A 17 -9.90 -14.01 -12.37
N VAL A 18 -9.16 -13.42 -11.41
CA VAL A 18 -9.19 -11.96 -11.23
C VAL A 18 -8.58 -11.29 -12.45
N ASP A 19 -9.36 -10.40 -13.05
CA ASP A 19 -8.94 -9.49 -14.11
C ASP A 19 -9.07 -8.05 -13.59
N LEU A 20 -7.95 -7.32 -13.58
CA LEU A 20 -7.88 -5.95 -13.07
C LEU A 20 -6.87 -5.15 -13.87
N GLU A 21 -7.34 -4.06 -14.44
CA GLU A 21 -6.51 -3.06 -15.09
C GLU A 21 -6.60 -1.73 -14.33
N LEU A 22 -5.46 -1.13 -14.05
CA LEU A 22 -5.33 0.17 -13.41
C LEU A 22 -4.57 1.11 -14.31
N GLY A 23 -5.15 2.26 -14.59
CA GLY A 23 -4.48 3.34 -15.32
C GLY A 23 -3.41 4.04 -14.45
N ALA A 24 -2.39 4.58 -15.09
CA ALA A 24 -1.37 5.37 -14.39
C ALA A 24 -2.01 6.59 -13.69
N GLY A 25 -1.70 6.78 -12.42
CA GLY A 25 -2.27 7.85 -11.59
C GLY A 25 -3.73 7.63 -11.17
N GLU A 26 -4.35 6.51 -11.54
CA GLU A 26 -5.72 6.18 -11.14
C GLU A 26 -5.82 5.93 -9.63
N MET A 27 -6.95 6.33 -9.04
CA MET A 27 -7.28 6.01 -7.65
C MET A 27 -8.49 5.09 -7.61
N VAL A 28 -8.31 3.90 -7.07
CA VAL A 28 -9.32 2.85 -7.03
C VAL A 28 -9.52 2.34 -5.61
N ALA A 29 -10.78 2.18 -5.19
CA ALA A 29 -11.12 1.47 -3.98
C ALA A 29 -11.67 0.08 -4.31
N ILE A 30 -11.22 -0.94 -3.57
CA ILE A 30 -11.85 -2.26 -3.54
C ILE A 30 -12.55 -2.44 -2.21
N VAL A 31 -13.88 -2.60 -2.27
CA VAL A 31 -14.72 -2.87 -1.12
C VAL A 31 -15.21 -4.32 -1.14
N GLY A 32 -15.64 -4.84 -0.01
CA GLY A 32 -16.21 -6.20 0.08
C GLY A 32 -16.16 -6.76 1.49
N ALA A 33 -16.81 -7.91 1.71
CA ALA A 33 -16.87 -8.55 3.00
C ALA A 33 -15.48 -8.94 3.53
N SER A 34 -15.37 -9.12 4.85
CA SER A 34 -14.13 -9.66 5.45
C SER A 34 -13.88 -11.08 4.95
N GLY A 35 -12.63 -11.42 4.67
CA GLY A 35 -12.22 -12.75 4.23
C GLY A 35 -12.44 -13.05 2.73
N VAL A 36 -13.00 -12.14 1.93
CA VAL A 36 -13.31 -12.38 0.51
C VAL A 36 -12.05 -12.41 -0.40
N GLY A 37 -10.86 -12.09 0.13
CA GLY A 37 -9.61 -12.16 -0.62
C GLY A 37 -8.93 -10.80 -0.90
N LYS A 38 -9.46 -9.68 -0.36
CA LYS A 38 -8.94 -8.33 -0.62
C LYS A 38 -7.46 -8.16 -0.28
N SER A 39 -7.04 -8.54 0.95
CA SER A 39 -5.63 -8.46 1.36
C SER A 39 -4.75 -9.42 0.55
N THR A 40 -5.28 -10.59 0.16
CA THR A 40 -4.57 -11.52 -0.74
C THR A 40 -4.30 -10.88 -2.09
N LEU A 41 -5.28 -10.18 -2.65
CA LEU A 41 -5.09 -9.43 -3.89
C LEU A 41 -3.98 -8.39 -3.74
N LEU A 42 -4.01 -7.58 -2.68
CA LEU A 42 -2.94 -6.60 -2.42
C LEU A 42 -1.57 -7.26 -2.23
N HIS A 43 -1.50 -8.41 -1.57
CA HIS A 43 -0.23 -9.14 -1.41
C HIS A 43 0.32 -9.63 -2.75
N VAL A 44 -0.54 -10.10 -3.65
CA VAL A 44 -0.12 -10.55 -4.98
C VAL A 44 0.31 -9.36 -5.84
N LEU A 45 -0.49 -8.30 -5.90
CA LEU A 45 -0.13 -7.08 -6.65
C LEU A 45 1.13 -6.41 -6.07
N GLY A 46 1.28 -6.47 -4.76
CA GLY A 46 2.44 -5.95 -4.05
C GLY A 46 3.67 -6.87 -4.06
N THR A 47 3.62 -7.98 -4.78
CA THR A 47 4.72 -8.94 -4.88
C THR A 47 5.19 -9.54 -3.54
N LEU A 48 4.36 -9.46 -2.50
CA LEU A 48 4.59 -10.13 -1.22
C LEU A 48 4.28 -11.62 -1.31
N ASP A 49 3.41 -11.99 -2.25
CA ASP A 49 3.09 -13.35 -2.64
C ASP A 49 2.98 -13.42 -4.18
N LEU A 50 3.06 -14.61 -4.75
CA LEU A 50 2.91 -14.80 -6.18
C LEU A 50 1.55 -15.44 -6.49
N PRO A 51 0.93 -15.17 -7.64
CA PRO A 51 -0.27 -15.88 -8.07
C PRO A 51 0.05 -17.36 -8.27
N SER A 52 -0.94 -18.23 -8.09
CA SER A 52 -0.83 -19.66 -8.40
C SER A 52 -0.94 -19.93 -9.91
N SER A 53 -1.61 -19.04 -10.65
CA SER A 53 -1.71 -19.06 -12.11
C SER A 53 -2.09 -17.67 -12.66
N GLY A 54 -1.81 -17.46 -13.93
CA GLY A 54 -1.96 -16.16 -14.59
C GLY A 54 -0.72 -15.28 -14.38
N SER A 55 -0.82 -14.01 -14.77
CA SER A 55 0.29 -13.05 -14.78
C SER A 55 -0.09 -11.74 -14.08
N VAL A 56 0.93 -11.01 -13.67
CA VAL A 56 0.80 -9.64 -13.14
C VAL A 56 1.86 -8.78 -13.80
N GLN A 57 1.40 -7.70 -14.42
CA GLN A 57 2.27 -6.69 -15.04
C GLN A 57 2.13 -5.37 -14.31
N ILE A 58 3.25 -4.70 -14.06
CA ILE A 58 3.30 -3.36 -13.48
C ILE A 58 4.25 -2.52 -14.34
N ASN A 59 3.76 -1.41 -14.86
CA ASN A 59 4.52 -0.54 -15.78
C ASN A 59 5.09 -1.29 -17.00
N GLY A 60 4.35 -2.28 -17.51
CA GLY A 60 4.78 -3.12 -18.64
C GLY A 60 5.81 -4.20 -18.31
N GLU A 61 6.27 -4.29 -17.04
CA GLU A 61 7.16 -5.37 -16.60
C GLU A 61 6.32 -6.55 -16.04
N GLU A 62 6.58 -7.76 -16.57
CA GLU A 62 5.98 -9.00 -16.04
C GLU A 62 6.68 -9.41 -14.76
N ILE A 63 5.99 -9.25 -13.62
CA ILE A 63 6.60 -9.48 -12.30
C ILE A 63 6.64 -10.96 -11.90
N THR A 64 5.75 -11.79 -12.47
CA THR A 64 5.66 -13.22 -12.14
C THR A 64 6.85 -14.04 -12.64
N GLU A 65 7.58 -13.51 -13.61
CA GLU A 65 8.78 -14.14 -14.19
C GLU A 65 10.10 -13.61 -13.59
N MET A 66 10.03 -12.65 -12.68
CA MET A 66 11.23 -12.06 -12.10
C MET A 66 11.91 -13.03 -11.12
N SER A 67 13.25 -13.02 -11.12
CA SER A 67 14.01 -13.68 -10.05
C SER A 67 13.72 -13.03 -8.69
N PRO A 68 13.86 -13.76 -7.56
CA PRO A 68 13.55 -13.23 -6.23
C PRO A 68 14.31 -11.92 -5.90
N SER A 69 15.56 -11.80 -6.32
CA SER A 69 16.36 -10.59 -6.09
C SER A 69 15.88 -9.40 -6.94
N ARG A 70 15.51 -9.64 -8.21
CA ARG A 70 14.94 -8.60 -9.08
C ARG A 70 13.58 -8.16 -8.56
N LEU A 71 12.73 -9.11 -8.15
CA LEU A 71 11.41 -8.84 -7.59
C LEU A 71 11.49 -7.99 -6.30
N ALA A 72 12.44 -8.30 -5.41
CA ALA A 72 12.65 -7.52 -4.20
C ALA A 72 13.12 -6.07 -4.50
N ALA A 73 14.02 -5.90 -5.47
CA ALA A 73 14.47 -4.58 -5.90
C ALA A 73 13.34 -3.80 -6.60
N PHE A 74 12.55 -4.45 -7.44
CA PHE A 74 11.37 -3.89 -8.10
C PHE A 74 10.35 -3.42 -7.05
N ARG A 75 9.95 -4.31 -6.12
CA ARG A 75 9.02 -3.98 -5.04
C ARG A 75 9.47 -2.75 -4.24
N ASN A 76 10.75 -2.71 -3.85
CA ASN A 76 11.27 -1.60 -3.06
C ASN A 76 11.20 -0.26 -3.79
N ARG A 77 11.37 -0.25 -5.11
CA ARG A 77 11.39 0.97 -5.94
C ARG A 77 10.00 1.40 -6.40
N GLU A 78 9.19 0.45 -6.87
CA GLU A 78 7.96 0.73 -7.60
C GLU A 78 6.70 0.65 -6.73
N ILE A 79 6.76 0.02 -5.55
CA ILE A 79 5.57 -0.28 -4.76
C ILE A 79 5.71 0.29 -3.35
N GLY A 80 4.78 1.16 -2.99
CA GLY A 80 4.59 1.62 -1.61
C GLY A 80 3.48 0.82 -0.93
N PHE A 81 3.67 0.49 0.36
CA PHE A 81 2.67 -0.20 1.15
C PHE A 81 2.27 0.60 2.37
N VAL A 82 0.95 0.69 2.61
CA VAL A 82 0.38 1.18 3.85
C VAL A 82 -0.61 0.15 4.39
N PHE A 83 -0.41 -0.28 5.64
CA PHE A 83 -1.23 -1.30 6.30
C PHE A 83 -2.03 -0.69 7.45
N GLN A 84 -3.06 -1.39 7.88
CA GLN A 84 -3.86 -1.07 9.07
C GLN A 84 -2.99 -1.00 10.34
N PHE A 85 -2.08 -1.98 10.51
CA PHE A 85 -1.00 -1.90 11.49
C PHE A 85 0.21 -1.27 10.82
N HIS A 86 0.72 -0.19 11.37
CA HIS A 86 1.73 0.67 10.74
C HIS A 86 3.04 -0.03 10.40
N HIS A 87 3.34 -1.16 11.06
CA HIS A 87 4.59 -1.93 10.90
C HIS A 87 5.85 -1.06 10.93
N LEU A 88 5.84 -0.06 11.81
CA LEU A 88 7.04 0.74 12.05
C LEU A 88 8.03 -0.07 12.88
N LEU A 89 9.30 0.14 12.58
CA LEU A 89 10.40 -0.46 13.34
C LEU A 89 10.52 0.28 14.68
N PRO A 90 10.25 -0.37 15.83
CA PRO A 90 10.09 0.33 17.11
C PRO A 90 11.37 0.96 17.64
N GLU A 91 12.53 0.42 17.23
CA GLU A 91 13.84 0.91 17.64
C GLU A 91 14.30 2.15 16.86
N PHE A 92 13.66 2.43 15.72
CA PHE A 92 14.00 3.50 14.81
C PHE A 92 13.10 4.71 15.02
N THR A 93 13.66 5.90 14.85
CA THR A 93 12.91 7.15 14.81
C THR A 93 11.99 7.24 13.59
N ALA A 94 11.08 8.21 13.56
CA ALA A 94 10.25 8.51 12.40
C ALA A 94 11.12 8.74 11.14
N LEU A 95 12.19 9.53 11.27
CA LEU A 95 13.12 9.80 10.18
C LEU A 95 13.77 8.50 9.66
N GLU A 96 14.29 7.67 10.56
CA GLU A 96 14.95 6.42 10.20
C GLU A 96 14.00 5.40 9.57
N ASN A 97 12.77 5.29 10.07
CA ASN A 97 11.73 4.47 9.47
C ASN A 97 11.46 4.88 8.01
N VAL A 98 11.37 6.19 7.75
CA VAL A 98 11.11 6.70 6.40
C VAL A 98 12.34 6.59 5.50
N MET A 99 13.55 6.70 6.04
CA MET A 99 14.79 6.49 5.27
C MET A 99 15.00 5.06 4.80
N MET A 100 14.40 4.06 5.47
CA MET A 100 14.71 2.64 5.28
C MET A 100 14.60 2.17 3.82
N PRO A 101 13.53 2.45 3.06
CA PRO A 101 13.44 2.02 1.66
C PRO A 101 14.57 2.62 0.79
N ALA A 102 14.95 3.87 1.02
CA ALA A 102 16.02 4.52 0.28
C ALA A 102 17.40 3.91 0.59
N LEU A 103 17.65 3.55 1.86
CA LEU A 103 18.88 2.86 2.25
C LEU A 103 18.94 1.44 1.69
N ILE A 104 17.82 0.71 1.64
CA ILE A 104 17.72 -0.60 0.98
C ILE A 104 18.02 -0.48 -0.52
N ALA A 105 17.59 0.60 -1.17
CA ALA A 105 17.91 0.93 -2.55
C ALA A 105 19.38 1.38 -2.74
N ARG A 106 20.21 1.31 -1.69
CA ARG A 106 21.61 1.75 -1.67
C ARG A 106 21.82 3.24 -1.98
N MET A 107 20.81 4.06 -1.72
CA MET A 107 20.92 5.51 -1.79
C MET A 107 21.90 6.00 -0.72
N GLU A 108 22.72 6.99 -1.05
CA GLU A 108 23.61 7.61 -0.08
C GLU A 108 22.82 8.23 1.07
N ARG A 109 23.28 8.00 2.31
CA ARG A 109 22.58 8.43 3.53
C ARG A 109 22.19 9.91 3.54
N PRO A 110 23.00 10.88 3.12
CA PRO A 110 22.60 12.28 3.09
C PRO A 110 21.43 12.56 2.13
N LEU A 111 21.34 11.83 1.02
CA LEU A 111 20.23 11.95 0.06
C LEU A 111 18.96 11.30 0.62
N ALA A 112 19.07 10.09 1.19
CA ALA A 112 17.98 9.40 1.84
C ALA A 112 17.38 10.25 2.97
N GLU A 113 18.22 10.89 3.78
CA GLU A 113 17.80 11.78 4.85
C GLU A 113 17.06 13.02 4.34
N ARG A 114 17.54 13.65 3.26
CA ARG A 114 16.85 14.80 2.64
C ARG A 114 15.45 14.41 2.12
N LYS A 115 15.34 13.27 1.39
CA LYS A 115 14.05 12.78 0.90
C LYS A 115 13.11 12.46 2.05
N ALA A 116 13.58 11.78 3.08
CA ALA A 116 12.77 11.43 4.25
C ALA A 116 12.30 12.67 5.02
N LYS A 117 13.14 13.67 5.22
CA LYS A 117 12.75 14.95 5.84
C LYS A 117 11.70 15.69 5.03
N HIS A 118 11.85 15.68 3.71
CA HIS A 118 10.89 16.32 2.80
C HIS A 118 9.52 15.70 2.93
N ILE A 119 9.39 14.39 2.72
CA ILE A 119 8.09 13.71 2.79
C ILE A 119 7.49 13.74 4.22
N LEU A 120 8.31 13.68 5.28
CA LEU A 120 7.83 13.87 6.66
C LEU A 120 7.27 15.27 6.89
N SER A 121 7.83 16.28 6.25
CA SER A 121 7.27 17.64 6.29
C SER A 121 5.93 17.72 5.56
N GLU A 122 5.79 17.07 4.39
CA GLU A 122 4.53 17.01 3.63
C GLU A 122 3.39 16.33 4.41
N VAL A 123 3.71 15.29 5.20
CA VAL A 123 2.72 14.65 6.08
C VAL A 123 2.52 15.37 7.42
N GLY A 124 3.14 16.55 7.62
CA GLY A 124 2.98 17.38 8.82
C GLY A 124 3.78 16.93 10.03
N LEU A 125 4.86 16.16 9.85
CA LEU A 125 5.68 15.61 10.94
C LEU A 125 7.09 16.20 11.03
N ALA A 126 7.31 17.41 10.52
CA ALA A 126 8.62 18.08 10.58
C ALA A 126 9.17 18.22 12.03
N ALA A 127 8.30 18.35 13.03
CA ALA A 127 8.66 18.44 14.45
C ALA A 127 8.82 17.06 15.13
N ARG A 128 8.62 15.94 14.42
CA ARG A 128 8.60 14.58 14.98
C ARG A 128 9.74 13.69 14.49
N LEU A 129 10.71 14.22 13.76
CA LEU A 129 11.75 13.45 13.06
C LEU A 129 12.51 12.47 13.97
N THR A 130 12.78 12.86 15.22
CA THR A 130 13.56 12.09 16.20
C THR A 130 12.70 11.23 17.13
N HIS A 131 11.37 11.32 17.04
CA HIS A 131 10.48 10.53 17.88
C HIS A 131 10.45 9.07 17.41
N LYS A 132 10.39 8.16 18.36
CA LYS A 132 10.17 6.72 18.11
C LYS A 132 8.66 6.44 18.02
N PRO A 133 8.26 5.30 17.43
CA PRO A 133 6.84 4.95 17.32
C PRO A 133 6.07 4.99 18.64
N SER A 134 6.68 4.60 19.75
CA SER A 134 6.06 4.66 21.09
C SER A 134 5.78 6.09 21.61
N GLU A 135 6.36 7.09 21.00
CA GLU A 135 6.21 8.51 21.35
C GLU A 135 5.25 9.24 20.41
N LEU A 136 4.67 8.52 19.43
CA LEU A 136 3.77 9.04 18.41
C LEU A 136 2.33 8.53 18.64
N SER A 137 1.35 9.40 18.40
CA SER A 137 -0.05 8.99 18.33
C SER A 137 -0.29 8.03 17.16
N GLY A 138 -1.42 7.27 17.17
CA GLY A 138 -1.77 6.37 16.07
C GLY A 138 -1.84 7.06 14.71
N GLY A 139 -2.41 8.26 14.65
CA GLY A 139 -2.44 9.06 13.42
C GLY A 139 -1.05 9.54 12.98
N GLU A 140 -0.16 9.93 13.91
CA GLU A 140 1.22 10.27 13.59
C GLU A 140 1.99 9.04 13.08
N GLN A 141 1.79 7.86 13.69
CA GLN A 141 2.38 6.61 13.21
C GLN A 141 1.91 6.27 11.79
N GLN A 142 0.63 6.48 11.48
CA GLN A 142 0.09 6.25 10.14
C GLN A 142 0.68 7.24 9.12
N ARG A 143 0.86 8.50 9.50
CA ARG A 143 1.56 9.49 8.66
C ARG A 143 3.02 9.10 8.40
N VAL A 144 3.73 8.53 9.38
CA VAL A 144 5.08 7.99 9.19
C VAL A 144 5.05 6.79 8.24
N ALA A 145 4.09 5.86 8.38
CA ALA A 145 3.94 4.72 7.49
C ALA A 145 3.66 5.14 6.03
N LEU A 146 2.81 6.15 5.84
CA LEU A 146 2.54 6.74 4.53
C LEU A 146 3.78 7.42 3.95
N ALA A 147 4.49 8.23 4.74
CA ALA A 147 5.75 8.85 4.31
C ALA A 147 6.80 7.81 3.91
N ARG A 148 6.93 6.72 4.67
CA ARG A 148 7.81 5.60 4.33
C ARG A 148 7.44 4.95 3.00
N ALA A 149 6.14 4.76 2.75
CA ALA A 149 5.65 4.19 1.50
C ALA A 149 5.95 5.10 0.29
N MET A 150 5.96 6.42 0.49
CA MET A 150 6.10 7.42 -0.57
C MET A 150 7.53 7.93 -0.81
N VAL A 151 8.50 7.65 0.08
CA VAL A 151 9.86 8.26 0.06
C VAL A 151 10.64 8.02 -1.24
N LEU A 152 10.34 6.91 -1.95
CA LEU A 152 10.93 6.58 -3.25
C LEU A 152 10.03 6.98 -4.44
N GLU A 153 8.92 7.68 -4.18
CA GLU A 153 7.98 8.10 -5.23
C GLU A 153 7.50 6.89 -6.06
N PRO A 154 6.89 5.87 -5.41
CA PRO A 154 6.51 4.65 -6.09
C PRO A 154 5.45 4.90 -7.16
N SER A 155 5.47 4.10 -8.22
CA SER A 155 4.44 4.14 -9.27
C SER A 155 3.09 3.56 -8.80
N LEU A 156 3.13 2.66 -7.82
CA LEU A 156 1.94 2.00 -7.25
C LEU A 156 1.95 2.10 -5.72
N LEU A 157 0.91 2.69 -5.16
CA LEU A 157 0.65 2.75 -3.72
C LEU A 157 -0.49 1.80 -3.38
N LEU A 158 -0.22 0.83 -2.52
CA LEU A 158 -1.18 -0.17 -2.05
C LEU A 158 -1.52 0.11 -0.58
N ALA A 159 -2.81 0.22 -0.26
CA ALA A 159 -3.27 0.48 1.09
C ALA A 159 -4.30 -0.57 1.54
N ASP A 160 -4.00 -1.29 2.62
CA ASP A 160 -4.88 -2.28 3.24
C ASP A 160 -5.47 -1.71 4.54
N GLU A 161 -6.75 -1.31 4.51
CA GLU A 161 -7.49 -0.73 5.64
C GLU A 161 -6.69 0.38 6.36
N PRO A 162 -6.19 1.40 5.66
CA PRO A 162 -5.14 2.29 6.17
C PRO A 162 -5.55 3.11 7.40
N THR A 163 -6.84 3.15 7.76
CA THR A 163 -7.37 3.89 8.91
C THR A 163 -8.22 3.05 9.85
N GLY A 164 -8.23 1.73 9.67
CA GLY A 164 -9.09 0.81 10.42
C GLY A 164 -8.88 0.80 11.94
N ASN A 165 -7.76 1.33 12.44
CA ASN A 165 -7.42 1.42 13.86
C ASN A 165 -7.45 2.85 14.41
N LEU A 166 -7.98 3.82 13.67
CA LEU A 166 -8.01 5.22 14.03
C LEU A 166 -9.44 5.68 14.34
N ASP A 167 -9.56 6.73 15.16
CA ASP A 167 -10.84 7.41 15.35
C ASP A 167 -11.29 8.14 14.07
N SER A 168 -12.59 8.45 13.97
CA SER A 168 -13.20 9.00 12.74
C SER A 168 -12.57 10.32 12.30
N ARG A 169 -12.22 11.21 13.25
CA ARG A 169 -11.61 12.50 12.91
C ARG A 169 -10.22 12.31 12.30
N THR A 170 -9.39 11.54 12.99
CA THR A 170 -8.03 11.22 12.52
C THR A 170 -8.08 10.48 11.19
N SER A 171 -9.04 9.58 11.01
CA SER A 171 -9.26 8.87 9.75
C SER A 171 -9.52 9.83 8.59
N GLY A 172 -10.42 10.80 8.76
CA GLY A 172 -10.71 11.82 7.75
C GLY A 172 -9.46 12.60 7.33
N GLU A 173 -8.65 13.05 8.31
CA GLU A 173 -7.40 13.76 8.02
C GLU A 173 -6.39 12.89 7.23
N ILE A 174 -6.32 11.60 7.53
CA ILE A 174 -5.45 10.65 6.81
C ILE A 174 -5.99 10.39 5.41
N HIS A 175 -7.32 10.26 5.23
CA HIS A 175 -7.93 10.07 3.91
C HIS A 175 -7.62 11.24 2.97
N GLU A 176 -7.79 12.48 3.44
CA GLU A 176 -7.44 13.68 2.67
C GLU A 176 -5.95 13.71 2.31
N LEU A 177 -5.09 13.32 3.26
CA LEU A 177 -3.65 13.23 3.05
C LEU A 177 -3.29 12.22 1.97
N PHE A 178 -3.92 11.04 1.95
CA PHE A 178 -3.74 10.03 0.89
C PHE A 178 -4.07 10.59 -0.49
N VAL A 179 -5.25 11.20 -0.63
CA VAL A 179 -5.71 11.75 -1.91
C VAL A 179 -4.80 12.89 -2.38
N ARG A 180 -4.41 13.77 -1.46
CA ARG A 180 -3.52 14.89 -1.76
C ARG A 180 -2.16 14.42 -2.25
N LEU A 181 -1.48 13.56 -1.48
CA LEU A 181 -0.15 13.06 -1.86
C LEU A 181 -0.19 12.26 -3.16
N ASN A 182 -1.22 11.44 -3.35
CA ASN A 182 -1.38 10.72 -4.61
C ASN A 182 -1.46 11.67 -5.81
N ARG A 183 -2.25 12.73 -5.73
CA ARG A 183 -2.37 13.73 -6.80
C ARG A 183 -1.08 14.51 -7.03
N GLU A 184 -0.38 14.86 -5.96
CA GLU A 184 0.88 15.63 -6.02
C GLU A 184 2.02 14.81 -6.63
N HIS A 185 2.10 13.51 -6.31
CA HIS A 185 3.17 12.62 -6.77
C HIS A 185 2.80 11.78 -8.00
N GLY A 186 1.52 11.72 -8.39
CA GLY A 186 1.05 11.02 -9.57
C GLY A 186 1.12 9.48 -9.50
N SER A 187 1.22 8.90 -8.30
CA SER A 187 1.19 7.45 -8.12
C SER A 187 -0.19 6.86 -8.42
N THR A 188 -0.25 5.64 -8.91
CA THR A 188 -1.50 4.86 -8.94
C THR A 188 -1.82 4.39 -7.53
N LEU A 189 -3.05 4.61 -7.05
CA LEU A 189 -3.48 4.24 -5.70
C LEU A 189 -4.54 3.14 -5.75
N LEU A 190 -4.28 2.02 -5.10
CA LEU A 190 -5.27 0.99 -4.85
C LEU A 190 -5.48 0.83 -3.34
N VAL A 191 -6.69 1.15 -2.89
CA VAL A 191 -7.10 1.01 -1.48
C VAL A 191 -8.06 -0.15 -1.34
N VAL A 192 -7.80 -1.02 -0.41
CA VAL A 192 -8.76 -2.01 0.07
C VAL A 192 -9.34 -1.50 1.38
N THR A 193 -10.65 -1.38 1.47
CA THR A 193 -11.29 -0.86 2.67
C THR A 193 -12.74 -1.32 2.83
N HIS A 194 -13.20 -1.37 4.07
CA HIS A 194 -14.63 -1.45 4.41
C HIS A 194 -15.20 -0.08 4.85
N ASN A 195 -14.33 0.95 4.93
CA ASN A 195 -14.76 2.31 5.27
C ASN A 195 -15.38 2.98 4.05
N PRO A 196 -16.70 3.32 4.10
CA PRO A 196 -17.41 3.92 2.97
C PRO A 196 -16.92 5.33 2.64
N GLU A 197 -16.48 6.10 3.63
CA GLU A 197 -15.98 7.47 3.42
C GLU A 197 -14.71 7.45 2.57
N LEU A 198 -13.76 6.57 2.91
CA LEU A 198 -12.54 6.42 2.12
C LEU A 198 -12.84 5.90 0.71
N ALA A 199 -13.73 4.92 0.59
CA ALA A 199 -14.12 4.37 -0.71
C ALA A 199 -14.74 5.44 -1.61
N GLN A 200 -15.62 6.29 -1.09
CA GLN A 200 -16.28 7.38 -1.83
C GLN A 200 -15.32 8.47 -2.31
N MET A 201 -14.15 8.62 -1.69
CA MET A 201 -13.13 9.55 -2.16
C MET A 201 -12.38 9.05 -3.41
N MET A 202 -12.50 7.77 -3.74
CA MET A 202 -11.88 7.19 -4.94
C MET A 202 -12.80 7.32 -6.14
N PRO A 203 -12.29 7.84 -7.28
CA PRO A 203 -13.07 8.01 -8.51
C PRO A 203 -13.66 6.71 -9.06
N ARG A 204 -12.97 5.59 -8.83
CA ARG A 204 -13.43 4.27 -9.25
C ARG A 204 -13.53 3.33 -8.05
N GLN A 205 -14.67 2.63 -7.98
CA GLN A 205 -14.90 1.66 -6.91
C GLN A 205 -15.22 0.29 -7.52
N LEU A 206 -14.61 -0.72 -6.95
CA LEU A 206 -14.84 -2.12 -7.32
C LEU A 206 -15.30 -2.87 -6.06
N ARG A 207 -16.20 -3.81 -6.23
CA ARG A 207 -16.64 -4.73 -5.18
C ARG A 207 -15.99 -6.09 -5.40
N MET A 208 -15.30 -6.59 -4.40
CA MET A 208 -14.85 -7.97 -4.40
C MET A 208 -15.95 -8.87 -3.81
N VAL A 209 -16.36 -9.84 -4.60
CA VAL A 209 -17.36 -10.85 -4.22
C VAL A 209 -16.71 -12.21 -4.01
N ASP A 210 -17.49 -13.20 -3.57
CA ASP A 210 -17.00 -14.55 -3.30
C ASP A 210 -16.22 -15.14 -4.47
N GLY A 211 -15.11 -15.79 -4.15
CA GLY A 211 -14.15 -16.29 -5.14
C GLY A 211 -13.18 -15.21 -5.66
N GLY A 212 -13.16 -14.02 -5.05
CA GLY A 212 -12.22 -12.96 -5.39
C GLY A 212 -12.53 -12.20 -6.68
N ARG A 213 -13.72 -12.38 -7.27
CA ARG A 213 -14.11 -11.65 -8.49
C ARG A 213 -14.34 -10.17 -8.18
N LEU A 214 -14.01 -9.32 -9.14
CA LEU A 214 -14.20 -7.88 -9.06
C LEU A 214 -15.38 -7.45 -9.93
N GLU A 215 -16.28 -6.67 -9.36
CA GLU A 215 -17.44 -6.10 -10.03
C GLU A 215 -17.45 -4.58 -9.81
N PRO A 216 -17.83 -3.77 -10.80
CA PRO A 216 -18.02 -2.33 -10.60
C PRO A 216 -19.07 -2.08 -9.50
N VAL A 217 -18.85 -1.06 -8.68
CA VAL A 217 -19.91 -0.55 -7.79
C VAL A 217 -20.72 0.42 -8.61
N GLU A 218 -22.01 0.08 -8.86
CA GLU A 218 -22.94 1.00 -9.49
C GLU A 218 -23.17 2.20 -8.57
N ALA A 219 -23.16 3.40 -9.14
CA ALA A 219 -23.32 4.67 -8.44
C ALA A 219 -24.75 4.89 -7.94
#